data_a2a34b038bc9ec7a95c525fabf174b50
#
_entry.id   a2a34b038bc9ec7a95c525fabf174b50
#
_cell.length_a   1.000
_cell.length_b   1.000
_cell.length_c   1.000
_cell.angle_alpha   90.00
_cell.angle_beta   90.00
_cell.angle_gamma   90.00
#
_symmetry.space_group_name_H-M   'P 1'
#
loop_
_entity.id
_entity.type
_entity.pdbx_description
1 polymer ?
#
loop_
_entity_poly.entity_id
_entity_poly.type
_entity_poly.pdbx_seq_one_letter_code
_entity_poly.pdbx_strand_id
1 'polypeptide(L)' 'MATKKKATKAEILAAWQEAKPIKGKNPKIWRKDEEGNLIRFSDYEKSSQYSWEIS' A
#
# COMPACT_ATOMS: atom_id res chain seq x y z
N MET A 1 16.12 -21.78 -4.99
CA MET A 1 16.21 -20.50 -4.51
C MET A 1 15.08 -19.60 -4.96
N ALA A 2 14.47 -18.98 -4.04
CA ALA A 2 13.33 -18.17 -4.37
C ALA A 2 13.78 -16.78 -4.82
N THR A 3 13.29 -16.36 -5.94
CA THR A 3 13.55 -15.04 -6.43
C THR A 3 12.37 -14.17 -6.04
N LYS A 4 12.66 -13.05 -5.44
CA LYS A 4 11.61 -12.15 -5.10
C LYS A 4 11.00 -11.59 -6.36
N LYS A 5 9.74 -11.88 -6.55
CA LYS A 5 9.06 -11.45 -7.75
C LYS A 5 8.47 -10.06 -7.53
N LYS A 6 8.70 -9.16 -8.46
CA LYS A 6 8.10 -7.86 -8.37
C LYS A 6 6.60 -7.95 -8.60
N ALA A 7 5.84 -7.26 -7.77
CA ALA A 7 4.40 -7.23 -7.94
C ALA A 7 4.06 -6.43 -9.20
N THR A 8 3.05 -6.90 -9.92
CA THR A 8 2.56 -6.16 -11.07
C THR A 8 1.73 -4.98 -10.59
N LYS A 9 1.50 -4.03 -11.51
CA LYS A 9 0.68 -2.89 -11.17
C LYS A 9 -0.72 -3.32 -10.72
N ALA A 10 -1.27 -4.34 -11.37
CA ALA A 10 -2.59 -4.84 -11.00
C ALA A 10 -2.59 -5.41 -9.58
N GLU A 11 -1.51 -6.11 -9.22
CA GLU A 11 -1.41 -6.67 -7.87
C GLU A 11 -1.27 -5.55 -6.84
N ILE A 12 -0.52 -4.52 -7.16
CA ILE A 12 -0.36 -3.40 -6.26
C ILE A 12 -1.69 -2.70 -6.04
N LEU A 13 -2.45 -2.50 -7.12
CA LEU A 13 -3.75 -1.87 -7.00
C LEU A 13 -4.72 -2.72 -6.19
N ALA A 14 -4.70 -4.04 -6.41
CA ALA A 14 -5.59 -4.92 -5.67
C ALA A 14 -5.27 -4.89 -4.18
N ALA A 15 -3.99 -4.90 -3.84
CA ALA A 15 -3.58 -4.82 -2.44
C ALA A 15 -3.98 -3.49 -1.83
N TRP A 16 -3.84 -2.40 -2.59
CA TRP A 16 -4.22 -1.09 -2.11
C TRP A 16 -5.71 -1.03 -1.81
N GLN A 17 -6.53 -1.65 -2.66
CA GLN A 17 -7.97 -1.62 -2.46
C GLN A 17 -8.42 -2.42 -1.24
N GLU A 18 -7.58 -3.32 -0.75
CA GLU A 18 -7.90 -4.04 0.47
C GLU A 18 -7.56 -3.24 1.72
N ALA A 19 -6.76 -2.20 1.58
CA ALA A 19 -6.46 -1.33 2.70
C ALA A 19 -7.70 -0.49 3.01
N LYS A 20 -7.81 -0.06 4.26
CA LYS A 20 -8.99 0.66 4.70
C LYS A 20 -8.92 2.13 4.32
N PRO A 21 -9.95 2.67 3.68
CA PRO A 21 -9.97 4.10 3.40
C PRO A 21 -10.11 4.90 4.70
N ILE A 22 -9.65 6.13 4.65
CA ILE A 22 -9.70 7.01 5.80
C ILE A 22 -10.72 8.11 5.53
N LYS A 23 -11.65 8.25 6.45
CA LYS A 23 -12.66 9.29 6.31
C LYS A 23 -12.00 10.66 6.27
N GLY A 24 -12.39 11.46 5.29
CA GLY A 24 -11.82 12.80 5.15
C GLY A 24 -10.55 12.86 4.32
N LYS A 25 -10.06 11.72 3.85
CA LYS A 25 -8.88 11.69 3.00
C LYS A 25 -9.18 11.00 1.70
N ASN A 26 -8.42 11.35 0.67
CA ASN A 26 -8.61 10.78 -0.65
C ASN A 26 -8.14 9.32 -0.65
N PRO A 27 -9.06 8.35 -0.85
CA PRO A 27 -8.68 6.94 -0.79
C PRO A 27 -7.76 6.50 -1.93
N LYS A 28 -7.59 7.33 -2.93
CA LYS A 28 -6.63 7.03 -4.00
C LYS A 28 -5.21 7.36 -3.59
N ILE A 29 -5.06 8.11 -2.52
CA ILE A 29 -3.74 8.55 -2.06
C ILE A 29 -3.44 8.00 -0.68
N TRP A 30 -4.41 8.02 0.23
CA TRP A 30 -4.21 7.67 1.63
C TRP A 30 -5.12 6.53 2.06
N ARG A 31 -4.55 5.56 2.76
CA ARG A 31 -5.34 4.51 3.40
C ARG A 31 -4.62 4.07 4.66
N LYS A 32 -5.22 3.14 5.40
CA LYS A 32 -4.61 2.54 6.58
C LYS A 32 -4.42 1.05 6.33
N ASP A 33 -3.29 0.52 6.80
CA ASP A 33 -3.09 -0.92 6.72
C ASP A 33 -3.83 -1.60 7.87
N GLU A 34 -3.65 -2.92 7.97
CA GLU A 34 -4.37 -3.69 8.98
C GLU A 34 -3.96 -3.34 10.40
N GLU A 35 -2.77 -2.79 10.56
CA GLU A 35 -2.28 -2.41 11.86
C GLU A 35 -2.61 -0.97 12.22
N GLY A 36 -3.32 -0.28 11.34
CA GLY A 36 -3.72 1.08 11.61
C GLY A 36 -2.69 2.12 11.20
N ASN A 37 -1.64 1.70 10.50
CA ASN A 37 -0.62 2.65 10.05
C ASN A 37 -1.09 3.38 8.82
N LEU A 38 -0.82 4.68 8.78
CA LEU A 38 -1.15 5.49 7.61
C LEU A 38 -0.18 5.16 6.48
N ILE A 39 -0.72 4.85 5.32
CA ILE A 39 0.09 4.53 4.15
C ILE A 39 -0.31 5.42 2.99
N ARG A 40 0.64 5.68 2.11
CA ARG A 40 0.41 6.51 0.93
C ARG A 40 0.69 5.67 -0.33
N PHE A 41 -0.21 5.73 -1.29
CA PHE A 41 -0.12 4.88 -2.46
C PHE A 41 1.22 5.02 -3.19
N SER A 42 1.70 6.24 -3.37
CA SER A 42 2.92 6.47 -4.13
C SER A 42 4.17 6.04 -3.39
N ASP A 43 4.05 5.68 -2.11
CA ASP A 43 5.20 5.29 -1.31
C ASP A 43 5.37 3.78 -1.25
N TYR A 44 4.79 3.07 -2.18
CA TYR A 44 4.94 1.63 -2.24
C TYR A 44 6.42 1.24 -2.34
N GLU A 45 6.88 0.45 -1.38
CA GLU A 45 8.27 -0.03 -1.30
C GLU A 45 9.30 1.08 -1.26
N LYS A 46 8.94 2.24 -0.77
CA LYS A 46 9.88 3.33 -0.61
C LYS A 46 10.28 3.48 0.86
N SER A 47 11.35 4.21 1.08
CA SER A 47 11.87 4.40 2.44
C SER A 47 11.24 5.65 3.06
N SER A 48 9.97 5.59 3.37
CA SER A 48 9.30 6.71 4.00
C SER A 48 8.43 6.18 5.13
N GLN A 49 7.94 7.08 5.98
CA GLN A 49 7.10 6.66 7.08
C GLN A 49 5.73 6.20 6.61
N TYR A 50 5.37 6.49 5.36
CA TYR A 50 4.09 6.06 4.79
C TYR A 50 4.26 4.92 3.81
N SER A 51 5.41 4.26 3.84
CA SER A 51 5.68 3.18 2.91
C SER A 51 4.84 1.95 3.24
N TRP A 52 4.62 1.14 2.22
CA TRP A 52 3.85 -0.09 2.39
C TRP A 52 4.31 -1.08 1.33
N GLU A 53 3.93 -2.32 1.53
CA GLU A 53 4.32 -3.36 0.59
C GLU A 53 3.32 -4.50 0.68
N ILE A 54 3.34 -5.34 -0.33
CA ILE A 54 2.50 -6.54 -0.36
C ILE A 54 3.23 -7.64 0.40
N SER A 55 2.55 -8.23 1.37
CA SER A 55 3.13 -9.32 2.16
C SER A 55 2.68 -10.68 1.67
#